data_1c2dbc3ccffcdf9670f17868e165706e
#
_entry.id   1c2dbc3ccffcdf9670f17868e165706e
#
_cell.length_a   1.000
_cell.length_b   1.000
_cell.length_c   1.000
_cell.angle_alpha   90.00
_cell.angle_beta   90.00
_cell.angle_gamma   90.00
#
_symmetry.space_group_name_H-M   'P 1'
#
loop_
_entity.id
_entity.type
_entity.pdbx_description
1 polymer ?
#
loop_
_entity_poly.entity_id
_entity_poly.type
_entity_poly.pdbx_seq_one_letter_code
_entity_poly.pdbx_strand_id
1 'polypeptide(L)' 'FAIPETGFVNLSVFNSLGEKVVELVNEVKSNGSYEINFNANTLSSGLYVAKIQSGNFSNAIKMNLIK' A
#
# COMPACT_ATOMS: atom_id res chain seq x y z
N PHE A 1 -2.43 5.90 -6.16
CA PHE A 1 -1.44 5.16 -6.93
C PHE A 1 -1.87 5.00 -8.37
N ALA A 2 -0.93 4.68 -9.23
CA ALA A 2 -1.19 4.42 -10.64
C ALA A 2 -0.48 3.13 -11.06
N ILE A 3 -1.15 2.34 -11.92
CA ILE A 3 -0.55 1.13 -12.47
C ILE A 3 -0.46 1.25 -13.99
N PRO A 4 0.69 0.88 -14.58
CA PRO A 4 0.90 1.03 -16.02
C PRO A 4 0.18 -0.02 -16.87
N GLU A 5 -0.11 -1.18 -16.29
CA GLU A 5 -0.72 -2.29 -17.00
C GLU A 5 -1.82 -2.93 -16.15
N THR A 6 -2.88 -3.40 -16.81
CA THR A 6 -3.91 -4.19 -16.14
C THR A 6 -3.31 -5.47 -15.59
N GLY A 7 -3.62 -5.80 -14.35
CA GLY A 7 -3.13 -7.00 -13.71
C GLY A 7 -3.45 -7.05 -12.23
N PHE A 8 -2.91 -8.06 -11.57
CA PHE A 8 -3.11 -8.24 -10.14
C PHE A 8 -2.31 -7.19 -9.36
N VAL A 9 -2.97 -6.54 -8.43
CA VAL A 9 -2.37 -5.48 -7.59
C VAL A 9 -2.44 -5.88 -6.14
N ASN A 10 -1.31 -5.78 -5.45
CA ASN A 10 -1.25 -5.90 -4.00
C ASN A 10 -0.69 -4.60 -3.41
N LEU A 11 -1.45 -3.99 -2.52
CA LEU A 11 -1.03 -2.80 -1.78
C LEU A 11 -1.15 -3.10 -0.30
N SER A 12 -0.02 -3.13 0.38
CA SER A 12 0.06 -3.49 1.79
C SER A 12 0.86 -2.46 2.57
N VAL A 13 0.57 -2.34 3.85
CA VAL A 13 1.29 -1.45 4.77
C VAL A 13 2.04 -2.31 5.78
N PHE A 14 3.31 -1.98 5.98
CA PHE A 14 4.20 -2.67 6.91
C PHE A 14 4.66 -1.72 8.00
N ASN A 15 4.87 -2.23 9.20
CA ASN A 15 5.44 -1.45 10.29
C ASN A 15 6.97 -1.42 10.20
N SER A 16 7.62 -0.76 11.17
CA SER A 16 9.08 -0.63 11.20
C SER A 16 9.80 -1.96 11.43
N LEU A 17 9.10 -2.97 11.91
CA LEU A 17 9.66 -4.31 12.09
C LEU A 17 9.54 -5.18 10.82
N GLY A 18 8.92 -4.64 9.77
CA GLY A 18 8.69 -5.38 8.54
C GLY A 18 7.46 -6.27 8.56
N GLU A 19 6.62 -6.14 9.56
CA GLU A 19 5.38 -6.91 9.66
C GLU A 19 4.26 -6.23 8.89
N LYS A 20 3.49 -7.02 8.13
CA LYS A 20 2.33 -6.51 7.42
C LYS A 20 1.20 -6.24 8.43
N VAL A 21 0.78 -4.98 8.53
CA VAL A 21 -0.25 -4.57 9.47
C VAL A 21 -1.61 -4.42 8.82
N VAL A 22 -1.65 -4.15 7.51
CA VAL A 22 -2.91 -4.06 6.77
C VAL A 22 -2.67 -4.30 5.28
N GLU A 23 -3.66 -4.89 4.62
CA GLU A 23 -3.67 -5.07 3.18
C GLU A 23 -4.81 -4.25 2.60
N LEU A 24 -4.48 -3.28 1.77
CA LEU A 24 -5.45 -2.31 1.26
C LEU A 24 -6.04 -2.73 -0.08
N VAL A 25 -5.24 -3.35 -0.94
CA VAL A 25 -5.67 -3.83 -2.25
C VAL A 25 -5.08 -5.21 -2.48
N ASN A 26 -5.89 -6.15 -2.95
CA ASN A 26 -5.46 -7.50 -3.25
C ASN A 26 -6.41 -8.07 -4.31
N GLU A 27 -6.35 -7.50 -5.52
CA GLU A 27 -7.27 -7.87 -6.60
C GLU A 27 -6.72 -7.43 -7.95
N VAL A 28 -7.34 -7.91 -9.02
CA VAL A 28 -7.04 -7.48 -10.38
C VAL A 28 -7.64 -6.10 -10.61
N LYS A 29 -6.84 -5.18 -11.15
CA LYS A 29 -7.28 -3.83 -11.50
C LYS A 29 -6.84 -3.48 -12.91
N SER A 30 -7.65 -2.67 -13.58
CA SER A 30 -7.30 -2.10 -14.88
C SER A 30 -6.20 -1.06 -14.71
N ASN A 31 -5.40 -0.86 -15.76
CA ASN A 31 -4.43 0.22 -15.75
C ASN A 31 -5.11 1.57 -15.53
N GLY A 32 -4.45 2.46 -14.84
CA GLY A 32 -4.98 3.78 -14.51
C GLY A 32 -4.55 4.26 -13.14
N SER A 33 -5.19 5.31 -12.67
CA SER A 33 -4.93 5.93 -11.38
C SER A 33 -6.05 5.59 -10.39
N TYR A 34 -5.66 5.33 -9.14
CA TYR A 34 -6.59 4.94 -8.08
C TYR A 34 -6.30 5.72 -6.82
N GLU A 35 -7.36 5.98 -6.06
CA GLU A 35 -7.27 6.63 -4.76
C GLU A 35 -7.78 5.64 -3.70
N ILE A 36 -6.97 5.41 -2.67
CA ILE A 36 -7.30 4.51 -1.58
C ILE A 36 -7.36 5.31 -0.29
N ASN A 37 -8.49 5.25 0.38
CA ASN A 37 -8.66 5.86 1.70
C ASN A 37 -8.15 4.90 2.76
N PHE A 38 -7.13 5.33 3.48
CA PHE A 38 -6.49 4.53 4.51
C PHE A 38 -6.92 5.03 5.89
N ASN A 39 -7.62 4.17 6.64
CA ASN A 39 -8.01 4.48 8.00
C ASN A 39 -6.96 3.95 8.97
N ALA A 40 -6.19 4.86 9.57
CA ALA A 40 -5.10 4.53 10.46
C ALA A 40 -5.51 4.53 11.95
N ASN A 41 -6.79 4.53 12.26
CA ASN A 41 -7.27 4.61 13.65
C ASN A 41 -6.82 3.43 14.51
N THR A 42 -6.59 2.28 13.89
CA THR A 42 -6.16 1.08 14.60
C THR A 42 -4.66 0.98 14.75
N LEU A 43 -3.90 1.89 14.15
CA LEU A 43 -2.45 1.87 14.16
C LEU A 43 -1.89 2.85 15.19
N SER A 44 -0.77 2.47 15.79
CA SER A 44 -0.03 3.37 16.68
C SER A 44 0.76 4.38 15.86
N SER A 45 1.12 5.51 16.47
CA SER A 45 2.05 6.46 15.85
C SER A 45 3.38 5.77 15.57
N GLY A 46 3.99 6.08 14.46
CA GLY A 46 5.27 5.49 14.09
C GLY A 46 5.52 5.51 12.60
N LEU A 47 6.57 4.82 12.20
CA LEU A 47 7.00 4.74 10.81
C LEU A 47 6.42 3.50 10.15
N TYR A 48 5.83 3.71 8.98
CA TYR A 48 5.22 2.63 8.19
C TYR A 48 5.68 2.73 6.74
N VAL A 49 5.61 1.61 6.04
CA VAL A 49 5.92 1.54 4.60
C VAL A 49 4.71 1.00 3.88
N ALA A 50 4.20 1.76 2.91
CA ALA A 50 3.18 1.29 1.98
C ALA A 50 3.89 0.73 0.76
N LYS A 51 3.63 -0.54 0.45
CA LYS A 51 4.28 -1.23 -0.66
C LYS A 51 3.24 -1.70 -1.66
N ILE A 52 3.40 -1.28 -2.92
CA ILE A 52 2.54 -1.70 -4.01
C ILE A 52 3.32 -2.63 -4.93
N GLN A 53 2.67 -3.68 -5.40
CA GLN A 53 3.22 -4.60 -6.38
C GLN A 53 2.16 -4.92 -7.42
N SER A 54 2.53 -4.80 -8.70
CA SER A 54 1.64 -5.09 -9.83
C SER A 54 2.49 -5.62 -10.99
N GLY A 55 2.47 -6.92 -11.19
CA GLY A 55 3.29 -7.57 -12.21
C GLY A 55 4.78 -7.31 -11.94
N ASN A 56 5.45 -6.69 -12.91
CA ASN A 56 6.86 -6.31 -12.78
C ASN A 56 7.06 -4.95 -12.12
N PHE A 57 5.98 -4.25 -11.85
CA PHE A 57 6.02 -2.93 -11.21
C PHE A 57 5.95 -3.10 -9.69
N SER A 58 6.84 -2.42 -9.00
CA SER A 58 6.78 -2.35 -7.54
C SER A 58 7.28 -1.00 -7.08
N ASN A 59 6.70 -0.52 -5.99
CA ASN A 59 7.08 0.75 -5.38
C ASN A 59 6.80 0.70 -3.88
N ALA A 60 7.56 1.46 -3.12
CA ALA A 60 7.38 1.54 -1.68
C ALA A 60 7.49 2.99 -1.24
N ILE A 61 6.60 3.41 -0.35
CA ILE A 61 6.53 4.78 0.16
C ILE A 61 6.59 4.72 1.68
N LYS A 62 7.51 5.48 2.26
CA LYS A 62 7.59 5.62 3.71
C LYS A 62 6.54 6.62 4.18
N MET A 63 5.88 6.29 5.27
CA MET A 63 4.87 7.14 5.89
C MET A 63 5.21 7.31 7.36
N ASN A 64 5.03 8.52 7.87
CA ASN A 64 5.17 8.79 9.29
C ASN A 64 3.79 9.11 9.85
N LEU A 65 3.27 8.20 10.69
CA LEU A 65 1.96 8.34 11.27
C LEU A 65 2.08 9.06 12.61
N ILE A 66 1.43 10.21 12.69
CA ILE A 66 1.42 11.04 13.92
C ILE A 66 -0.03 11.17 14.37
N LYS A 67 -0.30 10.77 15.58
CA LYS A 67 -1.63 10.89 16.18
C LYS A 67 -1.65 11.90 17.31
#